data_665f0d5e05a409046fe5196c66968fc3
#
_entry.id   665f0d5e05a409046fe5196c66968fc3
#
_cell.length_a   1.000
_cell.length_b   1.000
_cell.length_c   1.000
_cell.angle_alpha   90.00
_cell.angle_beta   90.00
_cell.angle_gamma   90.00
#
_symmetry.space_group_name_H-M   'P 1'
#
loop_
_entity.id
_entity.type
_entity.pdbx_description
1 polymer ?
#
loop_
_entity_poly.entity_id
_entity_poly.type
_entity_poly.pdbx_seq_one_letter_code
_entity_poly.pdbx_strand_id
1 'polypeptide(L)'
;DAAAASLYGSRAANGVIIITTKQGQQGKPKVSLQADWGFSDFAMEYRPVMSGQQRRDYIYNGLYAGALRDGESEEDAKAYADENIDTYAPVPWCGFVDWDDVLFKKGSHQQYEASLSGGTDKFKYYSSLSYLKQEGITQRSGLERLSGRLNVDYKATNKLTLGANILFSSVNQDVYSEGFTYTSPFYSSRSAVTPSDPVYNEDGTWNRALIRIGDRNPALANEYD
;
A
#
# COMPACT_ATOMS: atom_id res chain seq x y z
N ASP A 1 -1.23 -22.58 -24.59
CA ASP A 1 -0.67 -23.71 -25.35
C ASP A 1 -0.89 -23.53 -26.84
N ALA A 2 -0.34 -24.42 -27.69
CA ALA A 2 -0.43 -24.32 -29.14
C ALA A 2 -1.88 -24.36 -29.69
N ALA A 3 -2.82 -25.00 -28.97
CA ALA A 3 -4.21 -25.04 -29.33
C ALA A 3 -4.91 -23.66 -29.17
N ALA A 4 -4.57 -22.89 -28.14
CA ALA A 4 -5.07 -21.54 -27.99
C ALA A 4 -4.52 -20.62 -29.11
N ALA A 5 -3.25 -20.75 -29.48
CA ALA A 5 -2.64 -19.98 -30.57
C ALA A 5 -3.31 -20.24 -31.91
N SER A 6 -3.79 -21.45 -32.19
CA SER A 6 -4.49 -21.78 -33.41
C SER A 6 -5.84 -21.08 -33.58
N LEU A 7 -6.54 -20.80 -32.48
CA LEU A 7 -7.85 -20.13 -32.48
C LEU A 7 -7.74 -18.58 -32.43
N TYR A 8 -6.71 -18.05 -31.77
CA TYR A 8 -6.58 -16.61 -31.50
C TYR A 8 -5.39 -15.93 -32.19
N GLY A 9 -4.66 -16.70 -33.03
CA GLY A 9 -3.53 -16.23 -33.84
C GLY A 9 -2.26 -15.94 -33.03
N SER A 10 -1.30 -15.26 -33.62
CA SER A 10 0.02 -14.97 -33.03
C SER A 10 -0.01 -14.17 -31.73
N ARG A 11 -1.07 -13.41 -31.49
CA ARG A 11 -1.25 -12.66 -30.23
C ARG A 11 -1.48 -13.56 -29.02
N ALA A 12 -1.82 -14.82 -29.23
CA ALA A 12 -2.04 -15.80 -28.17
C ALA A 12 -0.77 -16.57 -27.76
N ALA A 13 0.41 -16.20 -28.28
CA ALA A 13 1.67 -16.85 -27.95
C ALA A 13 1.98 -16.93 -26.45
N ASN A 14 1.57 -15.92 -25.69
CA ASN A 14 1.74 -15.84 -24.23
C ASN A 14 0.53 -16.36 -23.43
N GLY A 15 -0.45 -16.98 -24.10
CA GLY A 15 -1.69 -17.48 -23.49
C GLY A 15 -2.89 -16.59 -23.78
N VAL A 16 -4.08 -17.14 -23.51
CA VAL A 16 -5.38 -16.45 -23.67
C VAL A 16 -6.17 -16.56 -22.38
N ILE A 17 -6.65 -15.42 -21.88
CA ILE A 17 -7.59 -15.35 -20.76
C ILE A 17 -8.96 -15.00 -21.32
N ILE A 18 -9.91 -15.93 -21.22
CA ILE A 18 -11.29 -15.71 -21.66
C ILE A 18 -12.14 -15.38 -20.43
N ILE A 19 -12.72 -14.17 -20.44
CA ILE A 19 -13.61 -13.72 -19.36
C ILE A 19 -15.05 -13.80 -19.86
N THR A 20 -15.81 -14.74 -19.31
CA THR A 20 -17.26 -14.84 -19.55
C THR A 20 -18.00 -14.18 -18.39
N THR A 21 -18.76 -13.14 -18.67
CA THR A 21 -19.50 -12.41 -17.66
C THR A 21 -20.79 -13.15 -17.29
N LYS A 22 -21.26 -12.94 -16.05
CA LYS A 22 -22.54 -13.51 -15.59
C LYS A 22 -23.69 -12.98 -16.46
N GLN A 23 -24.51 -13.87 -16.92
CA GLN A 23 -25.69 -13.59 -17.76
C GLN A 23 -26.97 -13.95 -17.00
N GLY A 24 -28.08 -13.35 -17.43
CA GLY A 24 -29.39 -13.74 -16.93
C GLY A 24 -29.74 -15.20 -17.30
N GLN A 25 -30.38 -15.89 -16.39
CA GLN A 25 -30.86 -17.26 -16.60
C GLN A 25 -32.37 -17.28 -16.53
N GLN A 26 -32.98 -18.22 -17.29
CA GLN A 26 -34.41 -18.47 -17.21
C GLN A 26 -34.74 -18.99 -15.80
N GLY A 27 -35.77 -18.43 -15.20
CA GLY A 27 -36.26 -18.82 -13.88
C GLY A 27 -36.79 -17.63 -13.06
N LYS A 28 -37.16 -17.95 -11.82
CA LYS A 28 -37.61 -16.92 -10.88
C LYS A 28 -36.49 -15.92 -10.58
N PRO A 29 -36.82 -14.67 -10.30
CA PRO A 29 -35.84 -13.68 -9.85
C PRO A 29 -35.02 -14.18 -8.67
N LYS A 30 -33.69 -14.10 -8.76
CA LYS A 30 -32.74 -14.46 -7.72
C LYS A 30 -31.97 -13.24 -7.32
N VAL A 31 -32.08 -12.85 -6.04
CA VAL A 31 -31.27 -11.81 -5.42
C VAL A 31 -30.09 -12.48 -4.71
N SER A 32 -28.89 -11.91 -4.85
CA SER A 32 -27.71 -12.31 -4.10
C SER A 32 -27.09 -11.08 -3.47
N LEU A 33 -26.79 -11.15 -2.19
CA LEU A 33 -26.05 -10.14 -1.44
C LEU A 33 -24.78 -10.78 -0.92
N GLN A 34 -23.67 -10.12 -1.10
CA GLN A 34 -22.37 -10.54 -0.59
C GLN A 34 -21.72 -9.37 0.12
N ALA A 35 -21.11 -9.65 1.26
CA ALA A 35 -20.30 -8.70 2.00
C ALA A 35 -19.02 -9.41 2.43
N ASP A 36 -17.90 -8.71 2.27
CA ASP A 36 -16.59 -9.20 2.62
C ASP A 36 -15.82 -8.10 3.37
N TRP A 37 -15.15 -8.49 4.45
CA TRP A 37 -14.30 -7.60 5.26
C TRP A 37 -13.01 -8.30 5.60
N GLY A 38 -11.93 -7.55 5.62
CA GLY A 38 -10.66 -8.07 6.04
C GLY A 38 -9.70 -6.98 6.47
N PHE A 39 -8.58 -7.42 7.01
CA PHE A 39 -7.48 -6.56 7.41
C PHE A 39 -6.23 -6.98 6.65
N SER A 40 -5.38 -6.00 6.37
CA SER A 40 -4.08 -6.21 5.74
C SER A 40 -2.98 -5.78 6.71
N ASP A 41 -1.96 -6.60 6.80
CA ASP A 41 -0.77 -6.31 7.60
C ASP A 41 0.45 -6.87 6.86
N PHE A 42 1.65 -6.65 7.36
CA PHE A 42 2.83 -7.28 6.79
C PHE A 42 2.70 -8.80 6.83
N ALA A 43 2.92 -9.45 5.69
CA ALA A 43 2.85 -10.91 5.57
C ALA A 43 4.01 -11.64 6.29
N MET A 44 5.12 -10.94 6.51
CA MET A 44 6.28 -11.42 7.26
C MET A 44 6.74 -10.30 8.18
N GLU A 45 7.21 -10.67 9.36
CA GLU A 45 7.93 -9.72 10.19
C GLU A 45 9.11 -9.14 9.39
N TYR A 46 9.11 -7.83 9.27
CA TYR A 46 10.25 -7.15 8.67
C TYR A 46 11.47 -7.37 9.57
N ARG A 47 12.67 -7.46 8.98
CA ARG A 47 13.90 -7.57 9.78
C ARG A 47 13.88 -6.46 10.83
N PRO A 48 14.03 -6.80 12.12
CA PRO A 48 14.01 -5.79 13.15
C PRO A 48 15.12 -4.77 12.88
N VAL A 49 14.76 -3.50 12.94
CA VAL A 49 15.73 -2.41 12.94
C VAL A 49 16.30 -2.23 14.34
N MET A 50 17.48 -1.64 14.44
CA MET A 50 18.04 -1.27 15.74
C MET A 50 17.10 -0.28 16.43
N SER A 51 16.84 -0.48 17.72
CA SER A 51 16.23 0.57 18.53
C SER A 51 17.14 1.80 18.57
N GLY A 52 16.58 2.96 18.93
CA GLY A 52 17.39 4.17 19.05
C GLY A 52 18.58 4.02 19.98
N GLN A 53 18.40 3.33 21.13
CA GLN A 53 19.50 3.07 22.06
C GLN A 53 20.56 2.12 21.46
N GLN A 54 20.14 1.03 20.83
CA GLN A 54 21.08 0.09 20.19
C GLN A 54 21.88 0.78 19.09
N ARG A 55 21.22 1.67 18.30
CA ARG A 55 21.92 2.45 17.28
C ARG A 55 22.93 3.42 17.91
N ARG A 56 22.55 4.10 18.98
CA ARG A 56 23.44 5.00 19.71
C ARG A 56 24.66 4.27 20.25
N ASP A 57 24.45 3.13 20.92
CA ASP A 57 25.54 2.29 21.44
C ASP A 57 26.46 1.79 20.32
N TYR A 58 25.90 1.39 19.19
CA TYR A 58 26.66 0.96 18.03
C TYR A 58 27.54 2.09 17.48
N ILE A 59 27.01 3.31 17.33
CA ILE A 59 27.75 4.47 16.86
C ILE A 59 28.84 4.86 17.86
N TYR A 60 28.53 4.86 19.15
CA TYR A 60 29.48 5.14 20.21
C TYR A 60 30.69 4.21 20.14
N ASN A 61 30.43 2.91 20.04
CA ASN A 61 31.48 1.91 19.90
C ASN A 61 32.29 2.10 18.60
N GLY A 62 31.65 2.54 17.54
CA GLY A 62 32.31 2.88 16.28
C GLY A 62 33.26 4.06 16.39
N LEU A 63 32.83 5.14 17.07
CA LEU A 63 33.66 6.33 17.34
C LEU A 63 34.85 5.95 18.22
N TYR A 64 34.61 5.24 19.31
CA TYR A 64 35.66 4.77 20.22
C TYR A 64 36.70 3.89 19.49
N ALA A 65 36.25 2.87 18.78
CA ALA A 65 37.15 1.98 18.04
C ALA A 65 37.89 2.70 16.90
N GLY A 66 37.26 3.69 16.29
CA GLY A 66 37.90 4.54 15.26
C GLY A 66 39.08 5.32 15.84
N ALA A 67 38.89 6.00 16.96
CA ALA A 67 39.93 6.77 17.63
C ALA A 67 41.11 5.89 18.09
N LEU A 68 40.82 4.71 18.68
CA LEU A 68 41.87 3.75 19.02
C LEU A 68 42.67 3.29 17.80
N ARG A 69 42.00 3.02 16.67
CA ARG A 69 42.68 2.62 15.44
C ARG A 69 43.60 3.75 14.90
N ASP A 70 43.18 4.98 15.11
CA ASP A 70 43.96 6.17 14.67
C ASP A 70 45.11 6.52 15.64
N GLY A 71 45.28 5.74 16.73
CA GLY A 71 46.41 5.78 17.64
C GLY A 71 46.19 6.56 18.94
N GLU A 72 44.96 6.95 19.24
CA GLU A 72 44.60 7.61 20.49
C GLU A 72 44.68 6.62 21.68
N SER A 73 44.87 7.15 22.86
CA SER A 73 44.78 6.38 24.09
C SER A 73 43.35 5.95 24.38
N GLU A 74 43.12 4.94 25.24
CA GLU A 74 41.78 4.52 25.64
C GLU A 74 40.96 5.66 26.29
N GLU A 75 41.64 6.51 27.07
CA GLU A 75 41.03 7.67 27.73
C GLU A 75 40.63 8.73 26.71
N ASP A 76 41.48 9.07 25.78
CA ASP A 76 41.23 10.05 24.73
C ASP A 76 40.17 9.53 23.73
N ALA A 77 40.22 8.24 23.38
CA ALA A 77 39.22 7.62 22.51
C ALA A 77 37.83 7.63 23.12
N LYS A 78 37.74 7.41 24.45
CA LYS A 78 36.47 7.52 25.16
C LYS A 78 35.98 8.96 25.20
N ALA A 79 36.84 9.92 25.53
CA ALA A 79 36.51 11.34 25.52
C ALA A 79 36.01 11.79 24.14
N TYR A 80 36.68 11.34 23.07
CA TYR A 80 36.25 11.59 21.70
C TYR A 80 34.84 11.04 21.40
N ALA A 81 34.56 9.82 21.82
CA ALA A 81 33.24 9.22 21.62
C ALA A 81 32.15 9.95 22.42
N ASP A 82 32.43 10.30 23.67
CA ASP A 82 31.52 11.04 24.55
C ASP A 82 31.19 12.43 23.97
N GLU A 83 32.16 13.14 23.39
CA GLU A 83 31.97 14.47 22.79
C GLU A 83 31.17 14.40 21.47
N ASN A 84 31.36 13.35 20.69
CA ASN A 84 30.82 13.31 19.33
C ASN A 84 29.51 12.52 19.18
N ILE A 85 29.12 11.72 20.18
CA ILE A 85 27.93 10.84 20.04
C ILE A 85 26.66 11.61 19.75
N ASP A 86 26.47 12.79 20.33
CA ASP A 86 25.27 13.59 20.12
C ASP A 86 25.22 14.27 18.73
N THR A 87 26.33 14.31 18.01
CA THR A 87 26.35 14.74 16.60
C THR A 87 25.75 13.70 15.68
N TYR A 88 26.00 12.40 15.95
CA TYR A 88 25.61 11.30 15.06
C TYR A 88 24.36 10.53 15.51
N ALA A 89 24.08 10.53 16.79
CA ALA A 89 22.95 9.84 17.38
C ALA A 89 22.40 10.59 18.60
N PRO A 90 21.91 11.83 18.43
CA PRO A 90 21.30 12.59 19.51
C PRO A 90 20.07 11.86 20.05
N VAL A 91 19.78 12.11 21.33
CA VAL A 91 18.51 11.71 21.92
C VAL A 91 17.51 12.84 21.68
N PRO A 92 16.45 12.62 20.90
CA PRO A 92 15.46 13.67 20.64
C PRO A 92 14.71 14.08 21.90
N TRP A 93 14.14 15.28 21.91
CA TRP A 93 13.31 15.80 22.99
C TRP A 93 12.13 14.90 23.36
N CYS A 94 11.56 14.18 22.37
CA CYS A 94 10.45 13.23 22.55
C CYS A 94 10.90 11.78 22.81
N GLY A 95 12.21 11.53 22.96
CA GLY A 95 12.78 10.19 22.93
C GLY A 95 12.98 9.65 21.51
N PHE A 96 13.50 8.44 21.40
CA PHE A 96 13.70 7.80 20.11
C PHE A 96 12.37 7.45 19.42
N VAL A 97 12.31 7.72 18.10
CA VAL A 97 11.10 7.51 17.30
C VAL A 97 11.15 6.15 16.62
N ASP A 98 10.04 5.41 16.71
CA ASP A 98 9.79 4.26 15.84
C ASP A 98 9.11 4.74 14.55
N TRP A 99 9.88 4.81 13.49
CA TRP A 99 9.39 5.28 12.19
C TRP A 99 8.47 4.28 11.49
N ASP A 100 8.46 3.01 11.90
CA ASP A 100 7.48 2.07 11.38
C ASP A 100 6.08 2.41 11.90
N ASP A 101 5.94 2.75 13.17
CA ASP A 101 4.67 3.20 13.73
C ASP A 101 4.17 4.52 13.12
N VAL A 102 5.09 5.38 12.66
CA VAL A 102 4.74 6.64 11.99
C VAL A 102 4.25 6.43 10.58
N LEU A 103 4.89 5.53 9.82
CA LEU A 103 4.68 5.40 8.37
C LEU A 103 3.71 4.29 7.98
N PHE A 104 3.49 3.32 8.86
CA PHE A 104 2.63 2.18 8.59
C PHE A 104 1.45 2.10 9.54
N LYS A 105 0.39 1.48 9.06
CA LYS A 105 -0.83 1.19 9.82
C LYS A 105 -1.38 -0.15 9.36
N LYS A 106 -2.29 -0.72 10.11
CA LYS A 106 -3.09 -1.84 9.60
C LYS A 106 -4.02 -1.35 8.50
N GLY A 107 -3.97 -2.01 7.37
CA GLY A 107 -4.89 -1.77 6.28
C GLY A 107 -6.22 -2.49 6.51
N SER A 108 -7.24 -2.09 5.76
CA SER A 108 -8.55 -2.73 5.79
C SER A 108 -9.13 -2.83 4.39
N HIS A 109 -10.00 -3.79 4.18
CA HIS A 109 -10.84 -3.80 3.00
C HIS A 109 -12.28 -4.17 3.37
N GLN A 110 -13.20 -3.63 2.61
CA GLN A 110 -14.62 -3.95 2.69
C GLN A 110 -15.20 -3.93 1.28
N GLN A 111 -15.91 -4.98 0.94
CA GLN A 111 -16.58 -5.11 -0.34
C GLN A 111 -18.02 -5.52 -0.13
N TYR A 112 -18.89 -4.86 -0.85
CA TYR A 112 -20.33 -5.15 -0.87
C TYR A 112 -20.76 -5.38 -2.31
N GLU A 113 -21.48 -6.45 -2.55
CA GLU A 113 -22.02 -6.74 -3.87
C GLU A 113 -23.51 -7.13 -3.71
N ALA A 114 -24.35 -6.49 -4.50
CA ALA A 114 -25.75 -6.88 -4.68
C ALA A 114 -25.97 -7.27 -6.14
N SER A 115 -26.62 -8.40 -6.38
CA SER A 115 -26.96 -8.80 -7.74
C SER A 115 -28.37 -9.37 -7.84
N LEU A 116 -28.97 -9.15 -9.01
CA LEU A 116 -30.29 -9.62 -9.38
C LEU A 116 -30.22 -10.31 -10.73
N SER A 117 -30.70 -11.51 -10.82
CA SER A 117 -30.78 -12.26 -12.08
C SER A 117 -32.11 -12.98 -12.21
N GLY A 118 -32.56 -13.16 -13.45
CA GLY A 118 -33.78 -13.90 -13.72
C GLY A 118 -34.13 -13.83 -15.21
N GLY A 119 -35.29 -14.37 -15.54
CA GLY A 119 -35.77 -14.28 -16.89
C GLY A 119 -36.85 -15.28 -17.25
N THR A 120 -37.37 -15.09 -18.42
CA THR A 120 -38.30 -15.97 -19.13
C THR A 120 -37.64 -16.54 -20.39
N ASP A 121 -38.38 -17.29 -21.18
CA ASP A 121 -37.91 -17.79 -22.48
C ASP A 121 -37.55 -16.66 -23.45
N LYS A 122 -38.17 -15.49 -23.29
CA LYS A 122 -37.99 -14.33 -24.18
C LYS A 122 -37.11 -13.23 -23.62
N PHE A 123 -36.99 -13.12 -22.30
CA PHE A 123 -36.28 -12.02 -21.65
C PHE A 123 -35.43 -12.56 -20.51
N LYS A 124 -34.14 -12.29 -20.54
CA LYS A 124 -33.20 -12.63 -19.47
C LYS A 124 -32.46 -11.39 -19.06
N TYR A 125 -32.18 -11.28 -17.76
CA TYR A 125 -31.45 -10.14 -17.23
C TYR A 125 -30.52 -10.55 -16.10
N TYR A 126 -29.42 -9.83 -16.02
CA TYR A 126 -28.50 -9.83 -14.87
C TYR A 126 -28.13 -8.38 -14.58
N SER A 127 -28.24 -7.98 -13.33
CA SER A 127 -27.79 -6.67 -12.84
C SER A 127 -26.97 -6.88 -11.58
N SER A 128 -25.89 -6.10 -11.42
CA SER A 128 -25.15 -6.06 -10.17
C SER A 128 -24.62 -4.67 -9.88
N LEU A 129 -24.48 -4.37 -8.59
CA LEU A 129 -23.82 -3.20 -8.05
C LEU A 129 -22.79 -3.68 -7.03
N SER A 130 -21.57 -3.18 -7.13
CA SER A 130 -20.47 -3.52 -6.22
C SER A 130 -19.76 -2.26 -5.76
N TYR A 131 -19.53 -2.16 -4.47
CA TYR A 131 -18.70 -1.14 -3.84
C TYR A 131 -17.53 -1.81 -3.14
N LEU A 132 -16.33 -1.35 -3.41
CA LEU A 132 -15.08 -1.76 -2.76
C LEU A 132 -14.44 -0.51 -2.15
N LYS A 133 -14.08 -0.60 -0.87
CA LYS A 133 -13.18 0.33 -0.20
C LYS A 133 -12.02 -0.45 0.39
N GLN A 134 -10.81 -0.06 0.05
CA GLN A 134 -9.58 -0.66 0.54
C GLN A 134 -8.66 0.44 1.05
N GLU A 135 -8.15 0.27 2.26
CA GLU A 135 -7.10 1.09 2.83
C GLU A 135 -5.82 0.25 2.92
N GLY A 136 -4.72 0.80 2.43
CA GLY A 136 -3.43 0.12 2.46
C GLY A 136 -2.74 0.21 3.82
N ILE A 137 -1.62 -0.50 3.94
CA ILE A 137 -0.80 -0.51 5.18
C ILE A 137 0.06 0.74 5.34
N THR A 138 0.24 1.54 4.29
CA THR A 138 0.92 2.82 4.36
C THR A 138 -0.08 3.95 4.56
N GLN A 139 0.36 5.03 5.18
CA GLN A 139 -0.46 6.23 5.24
C GLN A 139 -0.83 6.68 3.81
N ARG A 140 -2.04 7.23 3.63
CA ARG A 140 -2.54 7.76 2.34
C ARG A 140 -2.41 6.78 1.15
N SER A 141 -2.67 5.52 1.40
CA SER A 141 -2.85 4.54 0.33
C SER A 141 -4.22 3.92 0.42
N GLY A 142 -4.96 3.97 -0.67
CA GLY A 142 -6.33 3.47 -0.68
C GLY A 142 -6.90 3.33 -2.08
N LEU A 143 -8.01 2.61 -2.15
CA LEU A 143 -8.78 2.44 -3.38
C LEU A 143 -10.26 2.40 -3.03
N GLU A 144 -11.02 3.23 -3.70
CA GLU A 144 -12.48 3.15 -3.71
C GLU A 144 -12.97 2.85 -5.12
N ARG A 145 -13.85 1.87 -5.25
CA ARG A 145 -14.40 1.48 -6.55
C ARG A 145 -15.90 1.22 -6.44
N LEU A 146 -16.67 1.95 -7.23
CA LEU A 146 -18.07 1.68 -7.47
C LEU A 146 -18.21 1.10 -8.87
N SER A 147 -18.82 -0.07 -8.99
CA SER A 147 -19.04 -0.74 -10.28
C SER A 147 -20.49 -1.19 -10.41
N GLY A 148 -21.05 -1.01 -11.59
CA GLY A 148 -22.38 -1.48 -11.93
C GLY A 148 -22.38 -2.24 -13.24
N ARG A 149 -23.19 -3.28 -13.33
CA ARG A 149 -23.36 -4.08 -14.54
C ARG A 149 -24.84 -4.32 -14.81
N LEU A 150 -25.19 -4.25 -16.11
CA LEU A 150 -26.49 -4.65 -16.61
C LEU A 150 -26.30 -5.45 -17.89
N ASN A 151 -26.76 -6.69 -17.87
CA ASN A 151 -26.80 -7.57 -19.03
C ASN A 151 -28.26 -7.95 -19.29
N VAL A 152 -28.74 -7.72 -20.49
CA VAL A 152 -30.12 -7.98 -20.90
C VAL A 152 -30.12 -8.67 -22.26
N ASP A 153 -30.85 -9.76 -22.36
CA ASP A 153 -31.11 -10.47 -23.62
C ASP A 153 -32.62 -10.53 -23.85
N TYR A 154 -33.06 -10.07 -25.01
CA TYR A 154 -34.45 -10.07 -25.43
C TYR A 154 -34.64 -10.77 -26.77
N LYS A 155 -35.40 -11.84 -26.76
CA LYS A 155 -35.81 -12.60 -27.94
C LYS A 155 -37.02 -11.95 -28.57
N ALA A 156 -36.81 -10.97 -29.44
CA ALA A 156 -37.89 -10.21 -30.05
C ALA A 156 -38.76 -11.09 -30.97
N THR A 157 -38.12 -12.02 -31.71
CA THR A 157 -38.79 -13.03 -32.55
C THR A 157 -37.99 -14.34 -32.49
N ASN A 158 -38.49 -15.38 -33.15
CA ASN A 158 -37.73 -16.65 -33.30
C ASN A 158 -36.44 -16.52 -34.10
N LYS A 159 -36.25 -15.39 -34.82
CA LYS A 159 -35.08 -15.13 -35.67
C LYS A 159 -34.26 -13.92 -35.20
N LEU A 160 -34.77 -13.14 -34.23
CA LEU A 160 -34.12 -11.91 -33.78
C LEU A 160 -33.98 -11.91 -32.25
N THR A 161 -32.75 -11.83 -31.79
CA THR A 161 -32.40 -11.61 -30.39
C THR A 161 -31.62 -10.30 -30.27
N LEU A 162 -32.04 -9.45 -29.33
CA LEU A 162 -31.39 -8.19 -28.99
C LEU A 162 -30.69 -8.37 -27.65
N GLY A 163 -29.41 -8.00 -27.57
CA GLY A 163 -28.64 -8.06 -26.33
C GLY A 163 -28.01 -6.73 -26.02
N ALA A 164 -27.96 -6.38 -24.74
CA ALA A 164 -27.24 -5.21 -24.24
C ALA A 164 -26.40 -5.61 -23.03
N ASN A 165 -25.12 -5.25 -23.07
CA ASN A 165 -24.18 -5.46 -21.97
C ASN A 165 -23.56 -4.11 -21.60
N ILE A 166 -23.90 -3.61 -20.44
CA ILE A 166 -23.45 -2.32 -19.93
C ILE A 166 -22.61 -2.56 -18.68
N LEU A 167 -21.42 -1.97 -18.66
CA LEU A 167 -20.53 -1.95 -17.50
C LEU A 167 -20.20 -0.48 -17.18
N PHE A 168 -20.39 -0.12 -15.94
CA PHE A 168 -19.95 1.16 -15.37
C PHE A 168 -18.94 0.86 -14.26
N SER A 169 -17.87 1.65 -14.18
CA SER A 169 -16.92 1.61 -13.06
C SER A 169 -16.33 3.00 -12.82
N SER A 170 -16.37 3.43 -11.57
CA SER A 170 -15.68 4.63 -11.08
C SER A 170 -14.65 4.18 -10.06
N VAL A 171 -13.41 4.61 -10.23
CA VAL A 171 -12.28 4.25 -9.35
C VAL A 171 -11.63 5.53 -8.88
N ASN A 172 -11.48 5.66 -7.57
CA ASN A 172 -10.63 6.65 -6.93
C ASN A 172 -9.52 5.91 -6.18
N GLN A 173 -8.27 6.28 -6.44
CA GLN A 173 -7.11 5.59 -5.87
C GLN A 173 -6.09 6.61 -5.38
N ASP A 174 -5.74 6.49 -4.10
CA ASP A 174 -4.63 7.21 -3.48
C ASP A 174 -3.40 6.30 -3.48
N VAL A 175 -2.30 6.80 -4.00
CA VAL A 175 -1.03 6.06 -4.07
C VAL A 175 0.08 6.87 -3.41
N TYR A 176 0.89 6.19 -2.61
CA TYR A 176 2.12 6.77 -2.09
C TYR A 176 3.23 6.71 -3.15
N SER A 177 4.27 7.51 -2.93
CA SER A 177 5.46 7.49 -3.79
C SER A 177 6.21 6.16 -3.64
N GLU A 178 6.46 5.49 -4.75
CA GLU A 178 7.17 4.20 -4.79
C GLU A 178 8.64 4.36 -5.16
N GLY A 179 9.41 3.27 -4.99
CA GLY A 179 10.81 3.19 -5.35
C GLY A 179 11.78 3.64 -4.25
N PHE A 180 13.00 3.99 -4.66
CA PHE A 180 14.07 4.42 -3.76
C PHE A 180 14.05 5.93 -3.54
N THR A 181 12.89 6.49 -3.28
CA THR A 181 12.74 7.92 -2.98
C THR A 181 12.59 8.13 -1.48
N TYR A 182 13.08 9.26 -0.98
CA TYR A 182 12.96 9.62 0.45
C TYR A 182 11.51 9.82 0.91
N THR A 183 10.58 9.92 -0.02
CA THR A 183 9.14 10.00 0.24
C THR A 183 8.45 8.62 0.26
N SER A 184 9.14 7.57 -0.18
CA SER A 184 8.62 6.20 -0.09
C SER A 184 8.65 5.72 1.35
N PRO A 185 7.53 5.33 1.96
CA PRO A 185 7.49 4.83 3.34
C PRO A 185 8.43 3.66 3.58
N PHE A 186 8.48 2.71 2.64
CA PHE A 186 9.31 1.51 2.76
C PHE A 186 10.82 1.81 2.68
N TYR A 187 11.23 2.71 1.79
CA TYR A 187 12.62 3.11 1.72
C TYR A 187 13.01 3.96 2.92
N SER A 188 12.16 4.90 3.29
CA SER A 188 12.44 5.88 4.34
C SER A 188 12.58 5.21 5.69
N SER A 189 11.66 4.33 6.08
CA SER A 189 11.72 3.66 7.39
C SER A 189 12.98 2.81 7.57
N ARG A 190 13.58 2.32 6.49
CA ARG A 190 14.73 1.41 6.54
C ARG A 190 16.07 2.03 6.24
N SER A 191 16.10 3.13 5.50
CA SER A 191 17.35 3.64 4.92
C SER A 191 17.54 5.13 5.04
N ALA A 192 16.46 5.90 5.20
CA ALA A 192 16.55 7.35 5.11
C ALA A 192 16.49 8.04 6.48
N VAL A 193 15.53 7.68 7.32
CA VAL A 193 15.35 8.26 8.64
C VAL A 193 16.08 7.50 9.73
N THR A 194 16.28 8.12 10.87
CA THR A 194 16.89 7.50 12.05
C THR A 194 15.98 7.63 13.26
N PRO A 195 16.07 6.74 14.26
CA PRO A 195 15.33 6.90 15.50
C PRO A 195 15.63 8.21 16.25
N SER A 196 16.75 8.87 15.92
CA SER A 196 17.14 10.17 16.46
C SER A 196 16.47 11.36 15.76
N ASP A 197 15.70 11.10 14.70
CA ASP A 197 14.96 12.13 13.97
C ASP A 197 13.54 12.24 14.52
N PRO A 198 13.14 13.28 15.26
CA PRO A 198 11.75 13.48 15.67
C PRO A 198 10.90 13.85 14.45
N VAL A 199 9.64 13.41 14.45
CA VAL A 199 8.67 13.75 13.40
C VAL A 199 8.34 15.23 13.42
N TYR A 200 8.21 15.80 14.63
CA TYR A 200 7.89 17.19 14.88
C TYR A 200 8.96 17.86 15.73
N ASN A 201 9.10 19.15 15.58
CA ASN A 201 9.86 20.01 16.50
C ASN A 201 9.12 20.16 17.84
N GLU A 202 9.79 20.69 18.87
CA GLU A 202 9.18 20.93 20.20
C GLU A 202 7.97 21.87 20.16
N ASP A 203 7.93 22.78 19.18
CA ASP A 203 6.83 23.72 18.96
C ASP A 203 5.65 23.11 18.17
N GLY A 204 5.72 21.82 17.82
CA GLY A 204 4.68 21.11 17.08
C GLY A 204 4.73 21.31 15.55
N THR A 205 5.67 22.08 15.04
CA THR A 205 5.89 22.18 13.60
C THR A 205 6.61 20.95 13.05
N TRP A 206 6.47 20.70 11.75
CA TRP A 206 7.17 19.60 11.10
C TRP A 206 8.69 19.77 11.18
N ASN A 207 9.38 18.70 11.62
CA ASN A 207 10.82 18.68 11.59
C ASN A 207 11.30 18.60 10.13
N ARG A 208 12.02 19.64 9.69
CA ARG A 208 12.63 19.75 8.36
C ARG A 208 14.17 19.68 8.41
N ALA A 209 14.73 19.22 9.53
CA ALA A 209 16.16 19.13 9.78
C ALA A 209 16.55 17.69 10.16
N LEU A 210 16.08 16.72 9.39
CA LEU A 210 16.42 15.30 9.61
C LEU A 210 17.90 15.06 9.35
N ILE A 211 18.53 14.24 10.18
CA ILE A 211 19.98 14.01 10.23
C ILE A 211 20.56 13.59 8.87
N ARG A 212 19.86 12.72 8.14
CA ARG A 212 20.37 12.15 6.89
C ARG A 212 19.77 12.78 5.63
N ILE A 213 18.57 13.29 5.68
CA ILE A 213 17.80 13.70 4.50
C ILE A 213 17.30 15.15 4.55
N GLY A 214 17.65 15.88 5.60
CA GLY A 214 17.28 17.29 5.73
C GLY A 214 15.78 17.51 5.76
N ASP A 215 15.26 18.32 4.84
CA ASP A 215 13.85 18.73 4.78
C ASP A 215 12.88 17.68 4.18
N ARG A 216 13.36 16.49 3.88
CA ARG A 216 12.56 15.43 3.24
C ARG A 216 11.91 14.50 4.26
N ASN A 217 11.24 15.06 5.26
CA ASN A 217 10.52 14.27 6.24
C ASN A 217 9.42 13.44 5.57
N PRO A 218 9.51 12.09 5.59
CA PRO A 218 8.55 11.25 4.87
C PRO A 218 7.12 11.31 5.45
N ALA A 219 6.97 11.74 6.71
CA ALA A 219 5.66 11.94 7.31
C ALA A 219 4.93 13.16 6.72
N LEU A 220 5.66 14.12 6.11
CA LEU A 220 5.07 15.25 5.39
C LEU A 220 4.21 14.82 4.20
N ALA A 221 4.48 13.65 3.60
CA ALA A 221 3.63 13.12 2.54
C ALA A 221 2.17 12.93 2.99
N ASN A 222 1.91 12.92 4.30
CA ASN A 222 0.57 12.83 4.86
C ASN A 222 -0.18 14.18 4.88
N GLU A 223 0.49 15.31 4.66
CA GLU A 223 -0.08 16.66 4.78
C GLU A 223 -0.48 17.28 3.43
N TYR A 224 0.20 16.90 2.36
CA TYR A 224 -0.07 17.46 1.04
C TYR A 224 -1.13 16.65 0.29
N ASP A 225 -2.31 17.25 0.14
CA ASP A 225 -3.34 16.86 -0.82
C ASP A 225 -3.09 17.51 -2.19
#